data_61c2eb649d555c7ba20ba2fd308d8988
#
_entry.id   61c2eb649d555c7ba20ba2fd308d8988
#
_cell.length_a   1.000
_cell.length_b   1.000
_cell.length_c   1.000
_cell.angle_alpha   90.00
_cell.angle_beta   90.00
_cell.angle_gamma   90.00
#
_symmetry.space_group_name_H-M   'P 1'
#
loop_
_entity.id
_entity.type
_entity.pdbx_description
1 polymer ?
#
loop_
_entity_poly.entity_id
_entity_poly.type
_entity_poly.pdbx_seq_one_letter_code
_entity_poly.pdbx_strand_id
1 'polypeptide(L)'
;TPEAINFMIKHARGLVCLPMAEELVDKLKLPLMTQHNGAQYGTNFTVSIEAAHGISTGISAADRALTIQTAVSPAARPEDIVQPGHIFPLRAQKGGVLVRAGHTEAGVDLAQMCGLIPAAVICEIINDDGTMARMPELTEFAQQHGLKIGTITDLIEYRGRTETLLEEMGSSTIHTPWGDFRQHVYVDKLSGETHLALVKGSPQPDTETLVRVHEPFSAMDFLQTNPRHSWPLPQALERIQATEHGVAILLHRTEDGAALLDRTLPKGKNQTRQWDSKTYGIGAQILANLHVKKMRVLGQPSSLTGLTGFGLEVTGFEGME
;
A
#
# COMPACT_ATOMS: atom_id res chain seq x y z
N THR A 1 17.47 20.85 -4.27
CA THR A 1 18.70 21.64 -4.43
C THR A 1 19.88 20.91 -3.79
N PRO A 2 21.15 21.26 -4.14
CA PRO A 2 22.35 20.71 -3.47
C PRO A 2 22.31 20.91 -1.95
N GLU A 3 21.80 22.03 -1.48
CA GLU A 3 21.65 22.35 -0.05
C GLU A 3 20.69 21.40 0.64
N ALA A 4 19.52 21.10 0.02
CA ALA A 4 18.55 20.15 0.55
C ALA A 4 19.13 18.73 0.63
N ILE A 5 19.82 18.29 -0.41
CA ILE A 5 20.50 16.98 -0.40
C ILE A 5 21.61 16.95 0.66
N ASN A 6 22.41 18.02 0.76
CA ASN A 6 23.44 18.11 1.81
C ASN A 6 22.83 18.07 3.21
N PHE A 7 21.70 18.74 3.43
CA PHE A 7 20.97 18.66 4.69
C PHE A 7 20.57 17.22 5.04
N MET A 8 19.99 16.48 4.08
CA MET A 8 19.61 15.07 4.29
C MET A 8 20.82 14.20 4.62
N ILE A 9 21.91 14.33 3.87
CA ILE A 9 23.13 13.54 4.10
C ILE A 9 23.71 13.81 5.48
N LYS A 10 23.79 15.10 5.86
CA LYS A 10 24.45 15.54 7.09
C LYS A 10 23.63 15.24 8.33
N HIS A 11 22.31 15.47 8.26
CA HIS A 11 21.44 15.44 9.43
C HIS A 11 20.55 14.21 9.50
N ALA A 12 20.03 13.71 8.37
CA ALA A 12 19.21 12.50 8.36
C ALA A 12 20.07 11.23 8.25
N ARG A 13 21.10 11.18 7.42
CA ARG A 13 22.13 10.12 7.30
C ARG A 13 21.67 8.80 6.67
N GLY A 14 20.39 8.70 6.29
CA GLY A 14 19.81 7.54 5.64
C GLY A 14 20.14 7.44 4.15
N LEU A 15 19.47 6.55 3.46
CA LEU A 15 19.59 6.40 2.01
C LEU A 15 18.74 7.46 1.31
N VAL A 16 19.37 8.31 0.51
CA VAL A 16 18.65 9.29 -0.30
C VAL A 16 17.93 8.58 -1.44
N CYS A 17 16.61 8.50 -1.33
CA CYS A 17 15.74 7.85 -2.31
C CYS A 17 14.87 8.88 -3.05
N LEU A 18 14.44 8.50 -4.26
CA LEU A 18 13.62 9.33 -5.14
C LEU A 18 12.29 8.62 -5.45
N PRO A 19 11.28 8.68 -4.55
CA PRO A 19 9.90 8.34 -4.91
C PRO A 19 9.44 9.06 -6.16
N MET A 20 8.91 8.32 -7.11
CA MET A 20 8.40 8.83 -8.38
C MET A 20 7.07 8.14 -8.70
N ALA A 21 6.13 8.88 -9.28
CA ALA A 21 4.95 8.27 -9.86
C ALA A 21 5.34 7.27 -10.96
N GLU A 22 4.48 6.27 -11.14
CA GLU A 22 4.69 5.18 -12.10
C GLU A 22 5.00 5.70 -13.50
N GLU A 23 4.29 6.73 -13.95
CA GLU A 23 4.44 7.33 -15.27
C GLU A 23 5.83 7.94 -15.50
N LEU A 24 6.45 8.49 -14.46
CA LEU A 24 7.81 9.04 -14.55
C LEU A 24 8.85 7.93 -14.63
N VAL A 25 8.66 6.85 -13.87
CA VAL A 25 9.52 5.66 -13.90
C VAL A 25 9.46 4.99 -15.27
N ASP A 26 8.24 4.82 -15.82
CA ASP A 26 8.02 4.22 -17.14
C ASP A 26 8.61 5.08 -18.27
N LYS A 27 8.45 6.40 -18.19
CA LYS A 27 9.03 7.36 -19.13
C LYS A 27 10.54 7.20 -19.23
N LEU A 28 11.21 7.03 -18.10
CA LEU A 28 12.65 6.82 -18.05
C LEU A 28 13.07 5.36 -18.33
N LYS A 29 12.11 4.46 -18.52
CA LYS A 29 12.33 3.01 -18.74
C LYS A 29 13.17 2.37 -17.63
N LEU A 30 12.97 2.79 -16.38
CA LEU A 30 13.71 2.24 -15.26
C LEU A 30 13.16 0.88 -14.85
N PRO A 31 13.95 -0.21 -14.97
CA PRO A 31 13.52 -1.52 -14.51
C PRO A 31 13.53 -1.58 -12.97
N LEU A 32 12.69 -2.44 -12.40
CA LEU A 32 12.80 -2.79 -10.99
C LEU A 32 14.15 -3.47 -10.72
N MET A 33 14.70 -3.22 -9.54
CA MET A 33 15.98 -3.78 -9.10
C MET A 33 15.94 -5.30 -9.01
N THR A 34 14.75 -5.89 -8.79
CA THR A 34 14.54 -7.33 -8.73
C THR A 34 13.17 -7.72 -9.29
N GLN A 35 13.09 -8.91 -9.90
CA GLN A 35 11.82 -9.50 -10.34
C GLN A 35 11.05 -10.12 -9.17
N HIS A 36 11.75 -10.55 -8.11
CA HIS A 36 11.16 -11.15 -6.91
C HIS A 36 11.54 -10.29 -5.71
N ASN A 37 10.61 -9.40 -5.31
CA ASN A 37 10.81 -8.52 -4.17
C ASN A 37 10.60 -9.28 -2.85
N GLY A 38 11.71 -9.58 -2.15
CA GLY A 38 11.70 -10.21 -0.84
C GLY A 38 11.74 -9.21 0.33
N ALA A 39 11.66 -7.91 0.07
CA ALA A 39 11.72 -6.90 1.13
C ALA A 39 10.45 -6.93 2.00
N GLN A 40 10.63 -6.80 3.31
CA GLN A 40 9.55 -6.88 4.30
C GLN A 40 8.36 -5.97 4.00
N TYR A 41 8.60 -4.79 3.46
CA TYR A 41 7.57 -3.79 3.15
C TYR A 41 7.25 -3.68 1.65
N GLY A 42 7.80 -4.57 0.83
CA GLY A 42 7.54 -4.60 -0.61
C GLY A 42 7.86 -3.30 -1.35
N THR A 43 8.86 -2.53 -0.88
CA THR A 43 9.25 -1.26 -1.53
C THR A 43 9.81 -1.53 -2.92
N ASN A 44 9.23 -0.89 -3.94
CA ASN A 44 9.59 -1.09 -5.33
C ASN A 44 10.80 -0.24 -5.72
N PHE A 45 11.99 -0.69 -5.34
CA PHE A 45 13.23 -0.12 -5.81
C PHE A 45 13.40 -0.37 -7.30
N THR A 46 13.74 0.68 -8.05
CA THR A 46 14.31 0.53 -9.39
C THR A 46 15.82 0.40 -9.30
N VAL A 47 16.48 0.12 -10.41
CA VAL A 47 17.94 0.27 -10.50
C VAL A 47 18.33 1.68 -10.12
N SER A 48 19.49 1.83 -9.47
CA SER A 48 20.04 3.15 -9.14
C SER A 48 20.47 3.91 -10.39
N ILE A 49 20.41 5.23 -10.33
CA ILE A 49 20.63 6.12 -11.48
C ILE A 49 21.65 7.21 -11.21
N GLU A 50 22.19 7.74 -12.31
CA GLU A 50 23.03 8.92 -12.35
C GLU A 50 22.63 9.79 -13.54
N ALA A 51 22.84 11.13 -13.47
CA ALA A 51 22.72 11.98 -14.65
C ALA A 51 23.80 11.61 -15.67
N ALA A 52 23.45 11.53 -16.95
CA ALA A 52 24.39 11.17 -18.01
C ALA A 52 25.49 12.23 -18.22
N HIS A 53 25.23 13.48 -17.83
CA HIS A 53 26.13 14.62 -18.03
C HIS A 53 26.13 15.55 -16.81
N GLY A 54 27.24 16.28 -16.63
CA GLY A 54 27.34 17.36 -15.66
C GLY A 54 27.66 16.92 -14.24
N ILE A 55 27.98 15.66 -14.02
CA ILE A 55 28.37 15.09 -12.73
C ILE A 55 29.90 14.83 -12.69
N SER A 56 30.43 14.70 -11.48
CA SER A 56 31.82 14.29 -11.24
C SER A 56 31.85 12.80 -10.85
N THR A 57 31.84 12.49 -9.56
CA THR A 57 31.81 11.12 -9.03
C THR A 57 30.37 10.60 -8.77
N GLY A 58 29.35 11.45 -8.91
CA GLY A 58 27.97 11.15 -8.68
C GLY A 58 27.50 11.21 -7.22
N ILE A 59 28.41 11.05 -6.25
CA ILE A 59 28.06 10.93 -4.83
C ILE A 59 27.93 12.27 -4.11
N SER A 60 28.49 13.37 -4.65
CA SER A 60 28.38 14.68 -4.01
C SER A 60 26.93 15.16 -3.90
N ALA A 61 26.64 16.07 -2.97
CA ALA A 61 25.32 16.65 -2.85
C ALA A 61 24.87 17.34 -4.14
N ALA A 62 25.79 18.00 -4.84
CA ALA A 62 25.54 18.66 -6.12
C ALA A 62 25.23 17.64 -7.23
N ASP A 63 26.03 16.58 -7.36
CA ASP A 63 25.81 15.54 -8.37
C ASP A 63 24.47 14.83 -8.16
N ARG A 64 24.15 14.47 -6.90
CA ARG A 64 22.86 13.83 -6.58
C ARG A 64 21.68 14.76 -6.83
N ALA A 65 21.79 16.04 -6.50
CA ALA A 65 20.74 17.01 -6.80
C ALA A 65 20.55 17.17 -8.32
N LEU A 66 21.62 17.21 -9.10
CA LEU A 66 21.55 17.27 -10.57
C LEU A 66 20.91 16.01 -11.15
N THR A 67 21.26 14.82 -10.65
CA THR A 67 20.66 13.56 -11.05
C THR A 67 19.15 13.55 -10.81
N ILE A 68 18.71 13.99 -9.61
CA ILE A 68 17.30 14.10 -9.26
C ILE A 68 16.58 15.07 -10.20
N GLN A 69 17.11 16.28 -10.37
CA GLN A 69 16.53 17.30 -11.23
C GLN A 69 16.42 16.83 -12.68
N THR A 70 17.44 16.14 -13.18
CA THR A 70 17.42 15.55 -14.53
C THR A 70 16.33 14.50 -14.64
N ALA A 71 16.22 13.57 -13.68
CA ALA A 71 15.27 12.47 -13.70
C ALA A 71 13.82 12.95 -13.66
N VAL A 72 13.49 14.00 -12.88
CA VAL A 72 12.13 14.50 -12.73
C VAL A 72 11.75 15.59 -13.75
N SER A 73 12.68 16.00 -14.59
CA SER A 73 12.42 17.03 -15.61
C SER A 73 11.26 16.62 -16.52
N PRO A 74 10.32 17.53 -16.83
CA PRO A 74 9.30 17.27 -17.84
C PRO A 74 9.85 16.89 -19.22
N ALA A 75 11.09 17.33 -19.52
CA ALA A 75 11.79 17.01 -20.77
C ALA A 75 12.71 15.77 -20.67
N ALA A 76 12.78 15.13 -19.49
CA ALA A 76 13.67 13.98 -19.26
C ALA A 76 13.41 12.82 -20.23
N ARG A 77 14.47 12.23 -20.73
CA ARG A 77 14.48 11.07 -21.62
C ARG A 77 15.37 9.96 -21.01
N PRO A 78 15.19 8.70 -21.39
CA PRO A 78 16.05 7.62 -20.92
C PRO A 78 17.55 7.88 -21.09
N GLU A 79 17.94 8.57 -22.18
CA GLU A 79 19.34 8.86 -22.51
C GLU A 79 19.98 9.92 -21.59
N ASP A 80 19.17 10.68 -20.86
CA ASP A 80 19.64 11.70 -19.92
C ASP A 80 20.10 11.09 -18.58
N ILE A 81 19.87 9.78 -18.41
CA ILE A 81 20.17 9.00 -17.20
C ILE A 81 21.02 7.79 -17.55
N VAL A 82 22.00 7.48 -16.72
CA VAL A 82 22.82 6.25 -16.77
C VAL A 82 22.58 5.38 -15.53
N GLN A 83 22.93 4.12 -15.63
CA GLN A 83 22.78 3.10 -14.60
C GLN A 83 24.07 2.27 -14.49
N PRO A 84 24.53 1.90 -13.27
CA PRO A 84 24.02 2.28 -11.96
C PRO A 84 24.44 3.71 -11.56
N GLY A 85 23.96 4.19 -10.41
CA GLY A 85 24.32 5.51 -9.85
C GLY A 85 24.09 5.61 -8.35
N HIS A 86 24.03 6.85 -7.84
CA HIS A 86 23.97 7.14 -6.41
C HIS A 86 22.61 7.71 -5.96
N ILE A 87 21.60 7.72 -6.84
CA ILE A 87 20.21 7.99 -6.51
C ILE A 87 19.39 6.71 -6.73
N PHE A 88 18.49 6.43 -5.79
CA PHE A 88 17.67 5.22 -5.76
C PHE A 88 16.20 5.59 -6.01
N PRO A 89 15.71 5.51 -7.27
CA PRO A 89 14.29 5.75 -7.54
C PRO A 89 13.43 4.65 -6.93
N LEU A 90 12.27 5.07 -6.41
CA LEU A 90 11.24 4.19 -5.88
C LEU A 90 9.97 4.39 -6.70
N ARG A 91 9.44 3.32 -7.27
CA ARG A 91 8.19 3.36 -8.01
C ARG A 91 7.03 3.35 -7.02
N ALA A 92 6.33 4.49 -6.90
CA ALA A 92 5.13 4.60 -6.09
C ALA A 92 3.97 3.80 -6.71
N GLN A 93 3.12 3.24 -5.85
CA GLN A 93 1.90 2.57 -6.30
C GLN A 93 0.88 3.61 -6.79
N LYS A 94 0.25 3.32 -7.93
CA LYS A 94 -0.85 4.13 -8.44
C LYS A 94 -2.00 4.14 -7.42
N GLY A 95 -2.52 5.34 -7.10
CA GLY A 95 -3.47 5.54 -6.01
C GLY A 95 -2.84 5.99 -4.69
N GLY A 96 -1.50 5.98 -4.60
CA GLY A 96 -0.77 6.58 -3.47
C GLY A 96 -1.03 5.90 -2.14
N VAL A 97 -1.10 6.71 -1.06
CA VAL A 97 -1.30 6.20 0.31
C VAL A 97 -2.65 5.51 0.52
N LEU A 98 -3.65 5.77 -0.33
CA LEU A 98 -4.94 5.06 -0.28
C LEU A 98 -4.83 3.59 -0.74
N VAL A 99 -3.75 3.26 -1.43
CA VAL A 99 -3.45 1.90 -1.92
C VAL A 99 -2.34 1.27 -1.10
N ARG A 100 -1.28 2.01 -0.80
CA ARG A 100 -0.15 1.54 0.02
C ARG A 100 0.26 2.61 1.03
N ALA A 101 0.09 2.32 2.31
CA ALA A 101 0.45 3.22 3.42
C ALA A 101 1.98 3.29 3.61
N GLY A 102 2.69 3.81 2.62
CA GLY A 102 4.15 3.90 2.59
C GLY A 102 4.66 5.34 2.39
N HIS A 103 5.87 5.63 2.88
CA HIS A 103 6.52 6.94 2.71
C HIS A 103 6.81 7.25 1.23
N THR A 104 7.02 6.24 0.40
CA THR A 104 7.16 6.35 -1.05
C THR A 104 5.93 7.03 -1.66
N GLU A 105 4.75 6.49 -1.35
CA GLU A 105 3.47 7.00 -1.82
C GLU A 105 3.17 8.35 -1.19
N ALA A 106 3.42 8.51 0.11
CA ALA A 106 3.18 9.77 0.81
C ALA A 106 3.95 10.94 0.20
N GLY A 107 5.22 10.74 -0.15
CA GLY A 107 6.04 11.76 -0.79
C GLY A 107 5.48 12.20 -2.15
N VAL A 108 5.09 11.24 -2.99
CA VAL A 108 4.50 11.50 -4.31
C VAL A 108 3.15 12.20 -4.18
N ASP A 109 2.29 11.72 -3.27
CA ASP A 109 0.97 12.30 -3.01
C ASP A 109 1.06 13.75 -2.56
N LEU A 110 1.93 14.05 -1.59
CA LEU A 110 2.13 15.42 -1.11
C LEU A 110 2.60 16.35 -2.23
N ALA A 111 3.53 15.90 -3.06
CA ALA A 111 3.99 16.67 -4.22
C ALA A 111 2.82 16.93 -5.20
N GLN A 112 2.07 15.90 -5.55
CA GLN A 112 0.95 16.00 -6.49
C GLN A 112 -0.18 16.88 -5.96
N MET A 113 -0.53 16.77 -4.68
CA MET A 113 -1.55 17.60 -4.03
C MET A 113 -1.16 19.08 -3.99
N CYS A 114 0.14 19.38 -3.98
CA CYS A 114 0.67 20.73 -4.09
C CYS A 114 0.78 21.24 -5.56
N GLY A 115 0.34 20.46 -6.54
CA GLY A 115 0.46 20.82 -7.96
C GLY A 115 1.88 20.76 -8.51
N LEU A 116 2.78 20.05 -7.81
CA LEU A 116 4.16 19.85 -8.20
C LEU A 116 4.33 18.57 -9.04
N ILE A 117 5.53 18.38 -9.59
CA ILE A 117 5.90 17.11 -10.25
C ILE A 117 5.68 15.97 -9.24
N PRO A 118 5.00 14.85 -9.64
CA PRO A 118 4.68 13.76 -8.73
C PRO A 118 5.94 12.91 -8.40
N ALA A 119 6.85 13.55 -7.71
CA ALA A 119 8.10 12.99 -7.23
C ALA A 119 8.52 13.70 -5.93
N ALA A 120 9.25 12.99 -5.08
CA ALA A 120 9.78 13.52 -3.83
C ALA A 120 11.17 12.94 -3.56
N VAL A 121 11.91 13.57 -2.66
CA VAL A 121 13.15 13.01 -2.12
C VAL A 121 12.90 12.66 -0.65
N ILE A 122 13.19 11.43 -0.28
CA ILE A 122 13.06 10.94 1.10
C ILE A 122 14.39 10.38 1.58
N CYS A 123 14.59 10.43 2.89
CA CYS A 123 15.78 9.90 3.54
C CYS A 123 15.41 9.55 4.98
N GLU A 124 15.78 8.37 5.44
CA GLU A 124 15.56 7.96 6.82
C GLU A 124 16.38 8.82 7.77
N ILE A 125 15.82 9.11 8.97
CA ILE A 125 16.55 9.81 10.03
C ILE A 125 17.12 8.77 10.98
N ILE A 126 18.46 8.76 11.07
CA ILE A 126 19.25 7.83 11.86
C ILE A 126 19.86 8.58 13.04
N ASN A 127 19.72 8.03 14.25
CA ASN A 127 20.33 8.56 15.47
C ASN A 127 21.87 8.45 15.45
N ASP A 128 22.54 9.17 16.34
CA ASP A 128 24.00 9.17 16.42
C ASP A 128 24.58 7.79 16.75
N ASP A 129 23.84 6.96 17.44
CA ASP A 129 24.19 5.58 17.78
C ASP A 129 23.92 4.56 16.66
N GLY A 130 23.37 5.02 15.51
CA GLY A 130 23.04 4.17 14.37
C GLY A 130 21.64 3.55 14.43
N THR A 131 20.88 3.77 15.48
CA THR A 131 19.48 3.33 15.54
C THR A 131 18.55 4.26 14.75
N MET A 132 17.37 3.75 14.39
CA MET A 132 16.37 4.56 13.68
C MET A 132 15.67 5.52 14.64
N ALA A 133 15.62 6.81 14.29
CA ALA A 133 14.84 7.79 15.03
C ALA A 133 13.35 7.41 15.04
N ARG A 134 12.70 7.58 16.20
CA ARG A 134 11.27 7.34 16.41
C ARG A 134 10.59 8.65 16.83
N MET A 135 9.28 8.62 17.12
CA MET A 135 8.51 9.85 17.34
C MET A 135 9.13 10.81 18.37
N PRO A 136 9.68 10.38 19.53
CA PRO A 136 10.31 11.31 20.46
C PRO A 136 11.49 12.06 19.80
N GLU A 137 12.44 11.35 19.21
CA GLU A 137 13.62 11.90 18.56
C GLU A 137 13.26 12.71 17.31
N LEU A 138 12.25 12.25 16.54
CA LEU A 138 11.76 12.95 15.35
C LEU A 138 11.11 14.28 15.69
N THR A 139 10.40 14.36 16.83
CA THR A 139 9.79 15.61 17.31
C THR A 139 10.86 16.63 17.67
N GLU A 140 11.91 16.20 18.38
CA GLU A 140 13.04 17.04 18.73
C GLU A 140 13.80 17.51 17.47
N PHE A 141 14.08 16.59 16.55
CA PHE A 141 14.71 16.87 15.27
C PHE A 141 13.91 17.91 14.45
N ALA A 142 12.60 17.72 14.37
CA ALA A 142 11.72 18.65 13.66
C ALA A 142 11.75 20.06 14.26
N GLN A 143 11.72 20.16 15.60
CA GLN A 143 11.84 21.46 16.31
C GLN A 143 13.21 22.11 16.05
N GLN A 144 14.29 21.35 16.19
CA GLN A 144 15.64 21.85 16.01
C GLN A 144 15.88 22.42 14.61
N HIS A 145 15.30 21.80 13.58
CA HIS A 145 15.50 22.15 12.18
C HIS A 145 14.33 22.94 11.56
N GLY A 146 13.32 23.31 12.34
CA GLY A 146 12.15 24.04 11.83
C GLY A 146 11.33 23.26 10.79
N LEU A 147 11.29 21.93 10.92
CA LEU A 147 10.58 21.03 10.00
C LEU A 147 9.14 20.79 10.47
N LYS A 148 8.26 20.52 9.52
CA LYS A 148 6.92 20.01 9.80
C LYS A 148 6.98 18.51 10.00
N ILE A 149 6.09 17.99 10.86
CA ILE A 149 5.93 16.56 11.08
C ILE A 149 4.46 16.19 10.82
N GLY A 150 4.25 15.06 10.19
CA GLY A 150 2.93 14.50 9.91
C GLY A 150 3.00 12.98 9.86
N THR A 151 1.84 12.33 9.86
CA THR A 151 1.76 10.87 9.77
C THR A 151 1.12 10.43 8.45
N ILE A 152 1.46 9.24 7.99
CA ILE A 152 0.81 8.64 6.81
C ILE A 152 -0.68 8.41 7.10
N THR A 153 -1.02 8.09 8.36
CA THR A 153 -2.42 7.93 8.80
C THR A 153 -3.24 9.20 8.56
N ASP A 154 -2.71 10.37 8.95
CA ASP A 154 -3.40 11.66 8.73
C ASP A 154 -3.56 11.98 7.23
N LEU A 155 -2.56 11.62 6.42
CA LEU A 155 -2.63 11.81 4.97
C LEU A 155 -3.68 10.89 4.34
N ILE A 156 -3.78 9.62 4.79
CA ILE A 156 -4.83 8.69 4.37
C ILE A 156 -6.21 9.25 4.74
N GLU A 157 -6.37 9.73 5.98
CA GLU A 157 -7.64 10.33 6.43
C GLU A 157 -8.01 11.55 5.58
N TYR A 158 -7.07 12.44 5.32
CA TYR A 158 -7.30 13.62 4.48
C TYR A 158 -7.72 13.23 3.07
N ARG A 159 -6.99 12.34 2.40
CA ARG A 159 -7.30 11.87 1.05
C ARG A 159 -8.59 11.05 1.01
N GLY A 160 -8.84 10.20 2.02
CA GLY A 160 -10.04 9.39 2.11
C GLY A 160 -11.34 10.19 2.26
N ARG A 161 -11.26 11.44 2.77
CA ARG A 161 -12.41 12.37 2.82
C ARG A 161 -12.68 13.08 1.49
N THR A 162 -11.67 13.25 0.67
CA THR A 162 -11.73 14.04 -0.57
C THR A 162 -11.75 13.20 -1.83
N GLU A 163 -11.26 11.97 -1.75
CA GLU A 163 -11.10 11.07 -2.88
C GLU A 163 -11.68 9.68 -2.58
N THR A 164 -12.26 9.04 -3.59
CA THR A 164 -12.61 7.63 -3.55
C THR A 164 -12.09 6.92 -4.80
N LEU A 165 -11.35 5.85 -4.58
CA LEU A 165 -10.83 5.00 -5.66
C LEU A 165 -11.86 3.95 -6.10
N LEU A 166 -12.93 3.78 -5.33
CA LEU A 166 -13.97 2.80 -5.58
C LEU A 166 -15.28 3.48 -5.97
N GLU A 167 -15.99 2.87 -6.89
CA GLU A 167 -17.34 3.25 -7.29
C GLU A 167 -18.29 2.11 -6.99
N GLU A 168 -19.33 2.37 -6.21
CA GLU A 168 -20.41 1.40 -6.00
C GLU A 168 -21.33 1.40 -7.21
N MET A 169 -21.36 0.29 -7.93
CA MET A 169 -22.19 0.12 -9.13
C MET A 169 -23.62 -0.25 -8.81
N GLY A 170 -23.89 -0.73 -7.61
CA GLY A 170 -25.23 -1.09 -7.15
C GLY A 170 -25.23 -2.19 -6.11
N SER A 171 -26.42 -2.47 -5.58
CA SER A 171 -26.62 -3.54 -4.62
C SER A 171 -27.90 -4.33 -4.89
N SER A 172 -27.87 -5.63 -4.54
CA SER A 172 -29.01 -6.54 -4.65
C SER A 172 -29.01 -7.56 -3.53
N THR A 173 -30.14 -8.19 -3.27
CA THR A 173 -30.18 -9.34 -2.37
C THR A 173 -29.85 -10.60 -3.16
N ILE A 174 -28.95 -11.41 -2.63
CA ILE A 174 -28.63 -12.73 -3.18
C ILE A 174 -28.95 -13.83 -2.17
N HIS A 175 -29.40 -14.96 -2.67
CA HIS A 175 -29.68 -16.16 -1.90
C HIS A 175 -28.54 -17.15 -2.09
N THR A 176 -27.89 -17.51 -1.00
CA THR A 176 -26.75 -18.44 -1.02
C THR A 176 -27.07 -19.68 -0.15
N PRO A 177 -26.33 -20.79 -0.31
CA PRO A 177 -26.47 -21.94 0.59
C PRO A 177 -26.21 -21.61 2.07
N TRP A 178 -25.50 -20.50 2.33
CA TRP A 178 -25.13 -20.05 3.68
C TRP A 178 -26.08 -18.97 4.22
N GLY A 179 -27.13 -18.60 3.45
CA GLY A 179 -28.14 -17.61 3.82
C GLY A 179 -28.21 -16.43 2.86
N ASP A 180 -29.06 -15.47 3.21
CA ASP A 180 -29.30 -14.28 2.41
C ASP A 180 -28.32 -13.17 2.76
N PHE A 181 -27.74 -12.54 1.74
CA PHE A 181 -26.85 -11.40 1.86
C PHE A 181 -27.31 -10.26 0.96
N ARG A 182 -27.11 -9.04 1.42
CA ARG A 182 -27.09 -7.89 0.52
C ARG A 182 -25.72 -7.81 -0.14
N GLN A 183 -25.68 -8.05 -1.44
CA GLN A 183 -24.48 -7.92 -2.26
C GLN A 183 -24.33 -6.47 -2.70
N HIS A 184 -23.13 -5.89 -2.50
CA HIS A 184 -22.71 -4.62 -3.07
C HIS A 184 -21.60 -4.90 -4.07
N VAL A 185 -21.65 -4.20 -5.21
CA VAL A 185 -20.68 -4.34 -6.31
C VAL A 185 -19.87 -3.06 -6.41
N TYR A 186 -18.56 -3.17 -6.33
CA TYR A 186 -17.61 -2.06 -6.40
C TYR A 186 -16.67 -2.23 -7.58
N VAL A 187 -16.35 -1.13 -8.26
CA VAL A 187 -15.32 -1.09 -9.31
C VAL A 187 -14.16 -0.22 -8.82
N ASP A 188 -12.95 -0.76 -8.87
CA ASP A 188 -11.72 0.01 -8.68
C ASP A 188 -11.44 0.87 -9.92
N LYS A 189 -11.50 2.19 -9.77
CA LYS A 189 -11.30 3.17 -10.86
C LYS A 189 -9.89 3.12 -11.45
N LEU A 190 -8.90 2.58 -10.73
CA LEU A 190 -7.52 2.52 -11.18
C LEU A 190 -7.23 1.28 -12.02
N SER A 191 -7.73 0.13 -11.60
CA SER A 191 -7.49 -1.16 -12.25
C SER A 191 -8.63 -1.62 -13.14
N GLY A 192 -9.86 -1.10 -12.92
CA GLY A 192 -11.08 -1.62 -13.53
C GLY A 192 -11.54 -2.94 -12.92
N GLU A 193 -10.88 -3.45 -11.88
CA GLU A 193 -11.26 -4.67 -11.19
C GLU A 193 -12.60 -4.48 -10.45
N THR A 194 -13.41 -5.55 -10.42
CA THR A 194 -14.70 -5.56 -9.74
C THR A 194 -14.60 -6.34 -8.45
N HIS A 195 -15.06 -5.76 -7.34
CA HIS A 195 -15.07 -6.38 -6.03
C HIS A 195 -16.48 -6.51 -5.50
N LEU A 196 -16.71 -7.49 -4.64
CA LEU A 196 -18.02 -7.73 -4.02
C LEU A 196 -17.93 -7.60 -2.51
N ALA A 197 -18.97 -7.03 -1.90
CA ALA A 197 -19.18 -7.13 -0.47
C ALA A 197 -20.52 -7.81 -0.20
N LEU A 198 -20.51 -8.86 0.61
CA LEU A 198 -21.69 -9.57 1.06
C LEU A 198 -21.98 -9.12 2.49
N VAL A 199 -23.10 -8.44 2.68
CA VAL A 199 -23.47 -7.79 3.94
C VAL A 199 -24.62 -8.50 4.58
N LYS A 200 -24.46 -8.86 5.86
CA LYS A 200 -25.51 -9.33 6.76
C LYS A 200 -25.91 -8.22 7.72
N GLY A 201 -27.21 -7.98 7.84
CA GLY A 201 -27.71 -6.89 8.70
C GLY A 201 -27.43 -5.51 8.12
N SER A 202 -27.26 -4.53 9.00
CA SER A 202 -26.96 -3.14 8.65
C SER A 202 -25.82 -2.67 9.56
N PRO A 203 -24.55 -2.75 9.12
CA PRO A 203 -23.43 -2.25 9.90
C PRO A 203 -23.64 -0.81 10.32
N GLN A 204 -23.29 -0.49 11.57
CA GLN A 204 -23.40 0.85 12.13
C GLN A 204 -22.05 1.24 12.78
N PRO A 205 -21.71 2.53 12.79
CA PRO A 205 -20.42 2.99 13.32
C PRO A 205 -20.15 2.57 14.78
N ASP A 206 -21.18 2.44 15.58
CA ASP A 206 -21.07 2.17 17.02
C ASP A 206 -21.14 0.67 17.36
N THR A 207 -21.49 -0.18 16.40
CA THR A 207 -21.61 -1.64 16.59
C THR A 207 -20.40 -2.37 16.02
N GLU A 208 -19.97 -3.43 16.72
CA GLU A 208 -18.93 -4.32 16.21
C GLU A 208 -19.48 -5.14 15.05
N THR A 209 -18.81 -5.08 13.90
CA THR A 209 -19.12 -5.86 12.71
C THR A 209 -18.13 -7.00 12.54
N LEU A 210 -18.58 -8.21 12.32
CA LEU A 210 -17.73 -9.34 11.98
C LEU A 210 -17.31 -9.23 10.51
N VAL A 211 -15.99 -9.20 10.25
CA VAL A 211 -15.46 -8.91 8.93
C VAL A 211 -14.57 -10.04 8.42
N ARG A 212 -14.77 -10.44 7.18
CA ARG A 212 -13.84 -11.27 6.41
C ARG A 212 -13.43 -10.56 5.14
N VAL A 213 -12.14 -10.37 4.94
CA VAL A 213 -11.60 -10.01 3.63
C VAL A 213 -11.02 -11.28 3.01
N HIS A 214 -11.54 -11.67 1.86
CA HIS A 214 -11.17 -12.88 1.16
C HIS A 214 -10.50 -12.53 -0.17
N GLU A 215 -9.28 -13.00 -0.38
CA GLU A 215 -8.48 -12.79 -1.58
C GLU A 215 -7.74 -14.07 -1.96
N PRO A 216 -7.49 -14.27 -3.23
CA PRO A 216 -8.37 -14.12 -4.37
C PRO A 216 -9.30 -15.33 -4.46
N PHE A 217 -10.41 -15.17 -5.14
CA PHE A 217 -11.29 -16.28 -5.46
C PHE A 217 -10.59 -17.19 -6.48
N SER A 218 -10.20 -18.40 -6.06
CA SER A 218 -9.50 -19.37 -6.90
C SER A 218 -10.22 -20.73 -6.91
N ALA A 219 -9.86 -21.60 -7.84
CA ALA A 219 -10.35 -22.98 -7.86
C ALA A 219 -10.05 -23.74 -6.55
N MET A 220 -8.97 -23.37 -5.87
CA MET A 220 -8.58 -23.97 -4.57
C MET A 220 -9.55 -23.61 -3.45
N ASP A 221 -10.16 -22.42 -3.50
CA ASP A 221 -11.18 -22.02 -2.52
C ASP A 221 -12.46 -22.83 -2.71
N PHE A 222 -12.85 -23.10 -3.97
CA PHE A 222 -13.98 -23.97 -4.29
C PHE A 222 -13.76 -25.41 -3.79
N LEU A 223 -12.53 -25.92 -3.92
CA LEU A 223 -12.18 -27.26 -3.47
C LEU A 223 -11.94 -27.33 -1.94
N GLN A 224 -11.98 -26.20 -1.24
CA GLN A 224 -11.71 -26.10 0.21
C GLN A 224 -10.36 -26.73 0.63
N THR A 225 -9.42 -26.80 -0.30
CA THR A 225 -8.10 -27.43 -0.09
C THR A 225 -7.00 -26.44 0.22
N ASN A 226 -7.35 -25.14 0.43
CA ASN A 226 -6.35 -24.12 0.68
C ASN A 226 -5.99 -24.02 2.16
N PRO A 227 -4.88 -24.65 2.62
CA PRO A 227 -4.45 -24.62 4.02
C PRO A 227 -3.93 -23.23 4.46
N ARG A 228 -3.90 -22.26 3.53
CA ARG A 228 -3.36 -20.92 3.79
C ARG A 228 -4.41 -19.92 4.24
N HIS A 229 -5.69 -20.22 4.08
CA HIS A 229 -6.77 -19.40 4.62
C HIS A 229 -7.11 -19.87 6.02
N SER A 230 -6.93 -18.99 6.99
CA SER A 230 -7.36 -19.24 8.38
C SER A 230 -8.87 -19.44 8.51
N TRP A 231 -9.64 -18.99 7.49
CA TRP A 231 -11.08 -19.17 7.35
C TRP A 231 -11.41 -19.45 5.88
N PRO A 232 -11.84 -20.67 5.50
CA PRO A 232 -12.41 -20.95 4.19
C PRO A 232 -13.69 -20.11 4.01
N LEU A 233 -13.97 -19.69 2.77
CA LEU A 233 -15.10 -18.78 2.49
C LEU A 233 -16.45 -19.32 2.94
N PRO A 234 -16.82 -20.60 2.71
CA PRO A 234 -18.10 -21.14 3.18
C PRO A 234 -18.30 -20.99 4.71
N GLN A 235 -17.30 -21.40 5.50
CA GLN A 235 -17.35 -21.31 6.95
C GLN A 235 -17.39 -19.86 7.45
N ALA A 236 -16.67 -18.95 6.76
CA ALA A 236 -16.74 -17.53 7.07
C ALA A 236 -18.13 -16.95 6.80
N LEU A 237 -18.80 -17.35 5.71
CA LEU A 237 -20.17 -16.91 5.40
C LEU A 237 -21.18 -17.47 6.40
N GLU A 238 -21.08 -18.74 6.80
CA GLU A 238 -21.91 -19.33 7.86
C GLU A 238 -21.73 -18.60 9.19
N ARG A 239 -20.46 -18.29 9.55
CA ARG A 239 -20.15 -17.58 10.78
C ARG A 239 -20.71 -16.14 10.78
N ILE A 240 -20.64 -15.46 9.63
CA ILE A 240 -21.21 -14.13 9.43
C ILE A 240 -22.75 -14.19 9.53
N GLN A 241 -23.39 -15.19 8.95
CA GLN A 241 -24.86 -15.36 9.05
C GLN A 241 -25.33 -15.56 10.49
N ALA A 242 -24.51 -16.13 11.34
CA ALA A 242 -24.82 -16.32 12.76
C ALA A 242 -24.69 -15.04 13.60
N THR A 243 -24.28 -13.92 13.00
CA THR A 243 -24.16 -12.61 13.69
C THR A 243 -25.29 -11.67 13.29
N GLU A 244 -25.45 -10.61 14.07
CA GLU A 244 -26.40 -9.53 13.75
C GLU A 244 -25.86 -8.66 12.59
N HIS A 245 -24.56 -8.35 12.62
CA HIS A 245 -23.87 -7.54 11.62
C HIS A 245 -22.57 -8.21 11.14
N GLY A 246 -22.43 -8.38 9.84
CA GLY A 246 -21.23 -8.95 9.28
C GLY A 246 -21.02 -8.61 7.81
N VAL A 247 -19.77 -8.61 7.40
CA VAL A 247 -19.35 -8.26 6.02
C VAL A 247 -18.29 -9.25 5.55
N ALA A 248 -18.53 -9.89 4.41
CA ALA A 248 -17.50 -10.61 3.66
C ALA A 248 -17.15 -9.81 2.40
N ILE A 249 -15.91 -9.37 2.31
CA ILE A 249 -15.39 -8.71 1.10
C ILE A 249 -14.68 -9.76 0.25
N LEU A 250 -15.09 -9.87 -1.02
CA LEU A 250 -14.50 -10.74 -2.01
C LEU A 250 -13.72 -9.86 -3.00
N LEU A 251 -12.39 -9.83 -2.82
CA LEU A 251 -11.52 -9.08 -3.72
C LEU A 251 -11.26 -9.94 -4.95
N HIS A 252 -11.92 -9.59 -6.05
CA HIS A 252 -11.74 -10.30 -7.31
C HIS A 252 -10.49 -9.78 -8.01
N ARG A 253 -9.48 -10.60 -8.04
CA ARG A 253 -8.28 -10.44 -8.86
C ARG A 253 -8.16 -11.62 -9.77
N THR A 254 -7.86 -11.35 -11.02
CA THR A 254 -7.64 -12.41 -12.02
C THR A 254 -6.40 -13.21 -11.59
N GLU A 255 -6.59 -14.46 -11.19
CA GLU A 255 -5.49 -15.37 -10.93
C GLU A 255 -4.93 -15.85 -12.27
N ASP A 256 -3.69 -15.50 -12.58
CA ASP A 256 -3.01 -16.01 -13.76
C ASP A 256 -2.48 -17.44 -13.55
N GLY A 257 -2.09 -18.11 -14.65
CA GLY A 257 -1.61 -19.49 -14.58
C GLY A 257 -0.36 -19.68 -13.73
N ALA A 258 0.49 -18.65 -13.61
CA ALA A 258 1.69 -18.70 -12.77
C ALA A 258 1.33 -18.63 -11.29
N ALA A 259 0.38 -17.78 -10.93
CA ALA A 259 -0.12 -17.68 -9.57
C ALA A 259 -0.84 -18.97 -9.11
N LEU A 260 -1.63 -19.57 -10.02
CA LEU A 260 -2.27 -20.88 -9.76
C LEU A 260 -1.24 -21.98 -9.57
N LEU A 261 -0.21 -22.05 -10.44
CA LEU A 261 0.88 -23.02 -10.33
C LEU A 261 1.61 -22.88 -8.99
N ASP A 262 1.90 -21.65 -8.58
CA ASP A 262 2.56 -21.32 -7.33
C ASP A 262 1.76 -21.77 -6.10
N ARG A 263 0.43 -21.82 -6.19
CA ARG A 263 -0.46 -22.27 -5.14
C ARG A 263 -0.63 -23.77 -5.06
N THR A 264 -0.55 -24.45 -6.19
CA THR A 264 -0.79 -25.89 -6.29
C THR A 264 0.44 -26.74 -5.97
N LEU A 265 1.64 -26.21 -6.25
CA LEU A 265 2.87 -26.95 -5.97
C LEU A 265 3.32 -26.78 -4.51
N PRO A 266 3.73 -27.87 -3.82
CA PRO A 266 4.28 -27.77 -2.49
C PRO A 266 5.61 -27.02 -2.53
N LYS A 267 5.61 -25.76 -2.09
CA LYS A 267 6.84 -24.98 -1.86
C LYS A 267 7.46 -25.39 -0.53
N GLY A 268 8.80 -25.53 -0.53
CA GLY A 268 9.57 -25.73 0.68
C GLY A 268 9.22 -24.68 1.74
N LYS A 269 9.32 -25.08 3.01
CA LYS A 269 9.02 -24.28 4.21
C LYS A 269 9.60 -22.88 4.09
N ASN A 270 8.78 -21.83 4.35
CA ASN A 270 9.09 -20.42 4.50
C ASN A 270 8.80 -19.51 3.30
N GLN A 271 7.54 -19.43 2.88
CA GLN A 271 7.02 -18.16 2.34
C GLN A 271 5.74 -17.83 3.09
N THR A 272 5.86 -17.07 4.18
CA THR A 272 4.76 -16.28 4.71
C THR A 272 4.39 -15.27 3.64
N ARG A 273 3.22 -15.42 3.03
CA ARG A 273 2.71 -14.45 2.08
C ARG A 273 2.47 -13.16 2.84
N GLN A 274 3.30 -12.15 2.58
CA GLN A 274 2.95 -10.80 2.96
C GLN A 274 1.69 -10.41 2.20
N TRP A 275 0.68 -9.94 2.92
CA TRP A 275 -0.50 -9.34 2.34
C TRP A 275 -0.06 -8.18 1.46
N ASP A 276 -0.54 -8.14 0.22
CA ASP A 276 -0.31 -7.00 -0.65
C ASP A 276 -0.99 -5.76 -0.03
N SER A 277 -0.22 -4.71 0.21
CA SER A 277 -0.71 -3.47 0.80
C SER A 277 -1.86 -2.83 -0.01
N LYS A 278 -1.92 -3.06 -1.33
CA LYS A 278 -3.01 -2.63 -2.19
C LYS A 278 -4.34 -3.28 -1.78
N THR A 279 -4.33 -4.55 -1.41
CA THR A 279 -5.50 -5.30 -0.94
C THR A 279 -6.13 -4.67 0.31
N TYR A 280 -5.28 -4.20 1.24
CA TYR A 280 -5.77 -3.53 2.45
C TYR A 280 -6.50 -2.22 2.15
N GLY A 281 -5.93 -1.39 1.27
CA GLY A 281 -6.52 -0.10 0.91
C GLY A 281 -7.91 -0.25 0.29
N ILE A 282 -8.08 -1.19 -0.64
CA ILE A 282 -9.37 -1.47 -1.28
C ILE A 282 -10.38 -2.00 -0.26
N GLY A 283 -9.99 -2.99 0.54
CA GLY A 283 -10.86 -3.55 1.58
C GLY A 283 -11.29 -2.51 2.60
N ALA A 284 -10.37 -1.64 3.04
CA ALA A 284 -10.66 -0.57 3.99
C ALA A 284 -11.65 0.47 3.42
N GLN A 285 -11.50 0.87 2.16
CA GLN A 285 -12.43 1.79 1.50
C GLN A 285 -13.84 1.19 1.37
N ILE A 286 -13.96 -0.11 1.02
CA ILE A 286 -15.25 -0.81 0.97
C ILE A 286 -15.90 -0.81 2.36
N LEU A 287 -15.17 -1.15 3.43
CA LEU A 287 -15.69 -1.16 4.80
C LEU A 287 -16.14 0.22 5.25
N ALA A 288 -15.34 1.25 4.96
CA ALA A 288 -15.70 2.64 5.28
C ALA A 288 -16.97 3.09 4.54
N ASN A 289 -17.12 2.72 3.26
CA ASN A 289 -18.33 2.98 2.46
C ASN A 289 -19.56 2.28 3.04
N LEU A 290 -19.39 1.08 3.58
CA LEU A 290 -20.45 0.30 4.27
C LEU A 290 -20.69 0.76 5.72
N HIS A 291 -20.12 1.90 6.15
CA HIS A 291 -20.25 2.48 7.49
C HIS A 291 -19.72 1.60 8.63
N VAL A 292 -18.87 0.63 8.33
CA VAL A 292 -18.14 -0.13 9.35
C VAL A 292 -17.09 0.78 9.99
N LYS A 293 -17.07 0.85 11.32
CA LYS A 293 -16.01 1.52 12.09
C LYS A 293 -15.30 0.57 13.03
N LYS A 294 -16.05 -0.22 13.79
CA LYS A 294 -15.50 -1.23 14.70
C LYS A 294 -15.67 -2.61 14.09
N MET A 295 -14.59 -3.36 14.04
CA MET A 295 -14.63 -4.67 13.41
C MET A 295 -13.84 -5.73 14.16
N ARG A 296 -14.40 -6.93 14.21
CA ARG A 296 -13.70 -8.16 14.56
C ARG A 296 -13.38 -8.92 13.27
N VAL A 297 -12.12 -9.28 13.08
CA VAL A 297 -11.65 -9.86 11.82
C VAL A 297 -11.58 -11.38 11.90
N LEU A 298 -12.25 -12.07 10.98
CA LEU A 298 -12.09 -13.52 10.80
C LEU A 298 -10.72 -13.81 10.16
N GLY A 299 -9.75 -14.17 10.99
CA GLY A 299 -8.36 -14.38 10.57
C GLY A 299 -7.40 -14.52 11.73
N GLN A 300 -6.12 -14.68 11.39
CA GLN A 300 -5.03 -14.67 12.38
C GLN A 300 -4.63 -13.21 12.70
N PRO A 301 -4.19 -12.94 13.94
CA PRO A 301 -3.66 -11.63 14.30
C PRO A 301 -2.57 -11.19 13.33
N SER A 302 -2.72 -9.99 12.77
CA SER A 302 -1.75 -9.40 11.86
C SER A 302 -1.67 -7.89 12.09
N SER A 303 -0.51 -7.29 11.76
CA SER A 303 -0.36 -5.84 11.82
C SER A 303 -1.07 -5.22 10.62
N LEU A 304 -2.21 -4.58 10.86
CA LEU A 304 -3.03 -3.90 9.87
C LEU A 304 -2.74 -2.39 9.93
N THR A 305 -1.59 -1.99 9.38
CA THR A 305 -1.18 -0.58 9.37
C THR A 305 -2.07 0.26 8.44
N GLY A 306 -2.42 1.48 8.85
CA GLY A 306 -3.15 2.44 8.04
C GLY A 306 -4.68 2.34 8.11
N LEU A 307 -5.26 1.33 8.74
CA LEU A 307 -6.73 1.20 8.85
C LEU A 307 -7.39 2.36 9.61
N THR A 308 -6.71 2.88 10.62
CA THR A 308 -7.19 4.03 11.40
C THR A 308 -7.36 5.28 10.54
N GLY A 309 -6.56 5.45 9.46
CA GLY A 309 -6.73 6.52 8.48
C GLY A 309 -8.04 6.43 7.69
N PHE A 310 -8.63 5.23 7.58
CA PHE A 310 -9.97 5.02 7.01
C PHE A 310 -11.08 5.08 8.07
N GLY A 311 -10.76 5.43 9.32
CA GLY A 311 -11.70 5.46 10.43
C GLY A 311 -12.10 4.07 10.93
N LEU A 312 -11.29 3.04 10.66
CA LEU A 312 -11.52 1.65 11.03
C LEU A 312 -10.73 1.27 12.29
N GLU A 313 -11.41 0.62 13.24
CA GLU A 313 -10.85 0.08 14.48
C GLU A 313 -10.99 -1.45 14.50
N VAL A 314 -9.88 -2.16 14.63
CA VAL A 314 -9.89 -3.61 14.84
C VAL A 314 -10.02 -3.90 16.33
N THR A 315 -11.15 -4.43 16.75
CA THR A 315 -11.44 -4.78 18.16
C THR A 315 -10.89 -6.14 18.55
N GLY A 316 -10.63 -7.01 17.57
CA GLY A 316 -10.08 -8.35 17.79
C GLY A 316 -10.01 -9.20 16.53
N PHE A 317 -9.47 -10.39 16.72
CA PHE A 317 -9.40 -11.43 15.69
C PHE A 317 -10.10 -12.69 16.16
N GLU A 318 -10.72 -13.40 15.25
CA GLU A 318 -11.33 -14.70 15.49
C GLU A 318 -10.67 -15.73 14.55
N GLY A 319 -9.91 -16.66 15.15
CA GLY A 319 -9.31 -17.80 14.45
C GLY A 319 -10.34 -18.93 14.29
N MET A 320 -10.12 -19.82 13.34
CA MET A 320 -10.79 -21.13 13.33
C MET A 320 -10.11 -22.03 14.36
N GLU A 321 -10.90 -22.64 15.24
CA GLU A 321 -10.44 -23.69 16.17
C GLU A 321 -10.02 -24.97 15.44
#